data_a130bb439be47a383b25258f4edaefea
#
_entry.id   a130bb439be47a383b25258f4edaefea
#
_cell.length_a   1.000
_cell.length_b   1.000
_cell.length_c   1.000
_cell.angle_alpha   90.00
_cell.angle_beta   90.00
_cell.angle_gamma   90.00
#
_symmetry.space_group_name_H-M   'P 1'
#
loop_
_entity.id
_entity.type
_entity.pdbx_description
1 polymer ?
#
loop_
_entity_poly.entity_id
_entity_poly.type
_entity_poly.pdbx_seq_one_letter_code
_entity_poly.pdbx_strand_id
1 'polypeptide(L)'
;MLEQFFDNDVDLSKITKSTFQILVPPNITNARNLNADSYVLVMENVIKELNKIRDDLFFHLPITEFCPRLDFPNTKQYIFKMPSFPNAMRAHYDFYQWNGLLNAKKIEMDIIWSHLPEQATNIKNHCHNIYSQDIPLILYSHWVENSEFAPNWKTTFYHNNITGMLQADKCGLNTQTQIDALLEEAAEHYSQKTIDKLRNIMIPLYLGIEQDKISKSVKNDTDKVIVFNHRTKEYRGWKRFIKIIEQLRKKRQDFKVFCSMIDPSGIQILKKTFDDISFFDFDGPDDRDEYVAKLENCRVGFHGGTRWAMSSQDGLCKGIPYVFEIGNETGELFGHKMQTGFKTTDEAVELFNRMLDDNDWRNQQSQLALDHCSNVHTWSNRIIPFNKMISDALDKQQADVIQSGDKKEDIVNFVKKNKMVDTKTMSDYLGWGKQIGFRRYRNYLRTIDGLHTTMINKKEYYVYNESSTTV
;
A
#
# COMPACT_ATOMS: atom_id res chain seq x y z
N MET A 1 23.37 23.63 -8.61
CA MET A 1 22.70 22.78 -9.64
C MET A 1 21.55 21.95 -9.10
N LEU A 2 21.40 21.73 -7.79
CA LEU A 2 20.25 21.04 -7.18
C LEU A 2 19.08 21.97 -6.84
N GLU A 3 19.31 23.28 -6.72
CA GLU A 3 18.28 24.26 -6.34
C GLU A 3 17.23 24.55 -7.41
N GLN A 4 17.51 24.24 -8.68
CA GLN A 4 16.58 24.49 -9.79
C GLN A 4 15.45 23.44 -9.93
N PHE A 5 15.46 22.37 -9.13
CA PHE A 5 14.51 21.25 -9.29
C PHE A 5 13.40 21.19 -8.24
N PHE A 6 13.32 22.17 -7.35
CA PHE A 6 12.41 22.12 -6.23
C PHE A 6 11.43 23.29 -6.27
N ASP A 7 10.19 22.99 -6.53
CA ASP A 7 9.10 23.96 -6.45
C ASP A 7 8.93 24.43 -4.99
N ASN A 8 9.11 25.72 -4.75
CA ASN A 8 9.23 26.31 -3.42
C ASN A 8 7.88 26.70 -2.76
N ASP A 9 6.76 26.40 -3.37
CA ASP A 9 5.47 27.02 -3.04
C ASP A 9 4.61 26.29 -2.00
N VAL A 10 5.16 25.38 -1.22
CA VAL A 10 4.39 24.83 -0.10
C VAL A 10 4.61 25.66 1.15
N ASP A 11 3.54 26.27 1.60
CA ASP A 11 3.49 27.05 2.84
C ASP A 11 3.73 26.15 4.06
N LEU A 12 4.98 26.11 4.51
CA LEU A 12 5.37 25.35 5.71
C LEU A 12 4.73 25.91 6.99
N SER A 13 4.10 27.10 6.95
CA SER A 13 3.41 27.67 8.11
C SER A 13 2.14 26.88 8.48
N LYS A 14 1.60 26.10 7.54
CA LYS A 14 0.45 25.21 7.78
C LYS A 14 0.80 23.93 8.55
N ILE A 15 2.08 23.60 8.69
CA ILE A 15 2.51 22.47 9.53
C ILE A 15 2.38 22.92 10.99
N THR A 16 1.33 22.45 11.64
CA THR A 16 1.18 22.70 13.07
C THR A 16 2.27 21.99 13.85
N LYS A 17 2.72 22.57 14.97
CA LYS A 17 3.82 22.04 15.81
C LYS A 17 3.59 20.63 16.36
N SER A 18 2.39 20.09 16.21
CA SER A 18 1.98 18.78 16.73
C SER A 18 1.85 17.67 15.70
N THR A 19 2.21 17.92 14.42
CA THR A 19 2.04 16.90 13.38
C THR A 19 3.21 15.93 13.32
N PHE A 20 2.90 14.63 13.23
CA PHE A 20 3.88 13.60 12.95
C PHE A 20 4.20 13.60 11.45
N GLN A 21 5.49 13.53 11.14
CA GLN A 21 5.99 13.62 9.78
C GLN A 21 6.29 12.21 9.24
N ILE A 22 5.67 11.85 8.15
CA ILE A 22 5.81 10.54 7.52
C ILE A 22 6.52 10.71 6.16
N LEU A 23 7.67 10.08 6.00
CA LEU A 23 8.33 9.98 4.70
C LEU A 23 7.75 8.79 3.93
N VAL A 24 7.20 9.04 2.75
CA VAL A 24 6.65 7.99 1.88
C VAL A 24 7.43 7.95 0.58
N PRO A 25 8.44 7.09 0.45
CA PRO A 25 9.15 6.87 -0.79
C PRO A 25 8.31 6.03 -1.76
N PRO A 26 7.68 6.61 -2.77
CA PRO A 26 6.91 5.87 -3.75
C PRO A 26 7.81 5.14 -4.74
N ASN A 27 7.39 3.96 -5.16
CA ASN A 27 8.04 3.22 -6.24
C ASN A 27 7.47 3.60 -7.61
N ILE A 28 7.52 4.88 -7.97
CA ILE A 28 7.02 5.32 -9.26
C ILE A 28 8.21 5.48 -10.20
N THR A 29 8.57 4.41 -10.90
CA THR A 29 9.73 4.43 -11.79
C THR A 29 9.40 4.78 -13.23
N ASN A 30 8.21 4.43 -13.74
CA ASN A 30 7.85 4.55 -15.16
C ASN A 30 6.33 4.70 -15.41
N ALA A 31 5.58 5.30 -14.52
CA ALA A 31 4.15 5.40 -14.70
C ALA A 31 3.80 6.39 -15.81
N ARG A 32 3.61 5.88 -17.03
CA ARG A 32 3.00 6.66 -18.14
C ARG A 32 1.52 6.95 -17.88
N ASN A 33 0.87 6.12 -17.10
CA ASN A 33 -0.52 6.30 -16.68
C ASN A 33 -0.64 6.01 -15.19
N LEU A 34 -0.67 7.07 -14.37
CA LEU A 34 -0.74 6.98 -12.91
C LEU A 34 -2.09 6.48 -12.41
N ASN A 35 -3.16 6.70 -13.16
CA ASN A 35 -4.49 6.24 -12.81
C ASN A 35 -4.59 4.70 -12.78
N ALA A 36 -3.61 4.02 -13.38
CA ALA A 36 -3.49 2.57 -13.38
C ALA A 36 -2.36 2.02 -12.50
N ASP A 37 -1.55 2.88 -11.86
CA ASP A 37 -0.46 2.43 -11.01
C ASP A 37 -0.96 2.06 -9.62
N SER A 38 -0.80 0.80 -9.24
CA SER A 38 -1.30 0.28 -7.96
C SER A 38 -0.63 0.92 -6.75
N TYR A 39 0.62 1.37 -6.85
CA TYR A 39 1.31 2.04 -5.74
C TYR A 39 0.72 3.42 -5.49
N VAL A 40 0.46 4.17 -6.55
CA VAL A 40 -0.16 5.50 -6.47
C VAL A 40 -1.55 5.38 -5.90
N LEU A 41 -2.36 4.45 -6.42
CA LEU A 41 -3.73 4.24 -5.95
C LEU A 41 -3.79 3.87 -4.46
N VAL A 42 -2.91 2.97 -4.00
CA VAL A 42 -2.85 2.60 -2.59
C VAL A 42 -2.41 3.77 -1.74
N MET A 43 -1.33 4.45 -2.12
CA MET A 43 -0.81 5.61 -1.38
C MET A 43 -1.87 6.71 -1.28
N GLU A 44 -2.53 7.04 -2.38
CA GLU A 44 -3.58 8.04 -2.45
C GLU A 44 -4.73 7.72 -1.50
N ASN A 45 -5.28 6.52 -1.61
CA ASN A 45 -6.43 6.13 -0.80
C ASN A 45 -6.08 6.01 0.69
N VAL A 46 -4.90 5.47 1.01
CA VAL A 46 -4.43 5.40 2.40
C VAL A 46 -4.29 6.80 3.00
N ILE A 47 -3.65 7.75 2.30
CA ILE A 47 -3.51 9.13 2.79
C ILE A 47 -4.88 9.80 2.95
N LYS A 48 -5.77 9.65 1.96
CA LYS A 48 -7.14 10.20 2.04
C LYS A 48 -7.90 9.68 3.26
N GLU A 49 -7.87 8.38 3.48
CA GLU A 49 -8.60 7.77 4.62
C GLU A 49 -7.94 8.08 5.96
N LEU A 50 -6.61 8.13 6.05
CA LEU A 50 -5.92 8.57 7.25
C LEU A 50 -6.28 10.01 7.60
N ASN A 51 -6.33 10.92 6.64
CA ASN A 51 -6.71 12.31 6.86
C ASN A 51 -8.17 12.50 7.34
N LYS A 52 -9.05 11.51 7.14
CA LYS A 52 -10.42 11.53 7.69
C LYS A 52 -10.46 11.19 9.19
N ILE A 53 -9.50 10.43 9.68
CA ILE A 53 -9.49 9.90 11.06
C ILE A 53 -8.37 10.47 11.92
N ARG A 54 -7.40 11.18 11.30
CA ARG A 54 -6.25 11.80 11.98
C ARG A 54 -5.91 13.14 11.35
N ASP A 55 -5.82 14.18 12.16
CA ASP A 55 -5.41 15.54 11.76
C ASP A 55 -3.95 15.84 12.12
N ASP A 56 -3.28 14.90 12.79
CA ASP A 56 -1.92 15.02 13.31
C ASP A 56 -0.84 14.43 12.39
N LEU A 57 -1.18 14.02 11.15
CA LEU A 57 -0.23 13.43 10.20
C LEU A 57 0.11 14.41 9.08
N PHE A 58 1.38 14.41 8.68
CA PHE A 58 1.87 15.13 7.50
C PHE A 58 2.79 14.23 6.68
N PHE A 59 2.60 14.21 5.36
CA PHE A 59 3.28 13.27 4.46
C PHE A 59 4.29 13.98 3.57
N HIS A 60 5.51 13.48 3.53
CA HIS A 60 6.56 13.88 2.60
C HIS A 60 6.64 12.86 1.47
N LEU A 61 6.31 13.30 0.25
CA LEU A 61 6.23 12.46 -0.93
C LEU A 61 7.33 12.83 -1.93
N PRO A 62 8.48 12.17 -1.92
CA PRO A 62 9.45 12.29 -3.00
C PRO A 62 8.89 11.57 -4.23
N ILE A 63 8.64 12.29 -5.31
CA ILE A 63 8.08 11.78 -6.56
C ILE A 63 9.02 12.07 -7.72
N THR A 64 8.96 11.22 -8.74
CA THR A 64 9.76 11.46 -9.95
C THR A 64 9.14 12.55 -10.83
N GLU A 65 9.92 13.12 -11.73
CA GLU A 65 9.46 14.10 -12.72
C GLU A 65 8.35 13.57 -13.64
N PHE A 66 8.20 12.25 -13.74
CA PHE A 66 7.16 11.59 -14.55
C PHE A 66 5.85 11.37 -13.77
N CYS A 67 5.85 11.60 -12.46
CA CYS A 67 4.66 11.50 -11.63
C CYS A 67 3.89 12.82 -11.70
N PRO A 68 2.59 12.84 -12.06
CA PRO A 68 1.79 14.05 -11.92
C PRO A 68 1.73 14.48 -10.47
N ARG A 69 1.48 15.74 -10.27
CA ARG A 69 1.27 16.28 -8.93
C ARG A 69 0.03 15.66 -8.32
N LEU A 70 0.19 15.17 -7.11
CA LEU A 70 -0.89 14.57 -6.34
C LEU A 70 -1.44 15.65 -5.42
N ASP A 71 -2.71 15.99 -5.57
CA ASP A 71 -3.37 17.00 -4.72
C ASP A 71 -3.97 16.32 -3.49
N PHE A 72 -3.15 16.17 -2.45
CA PHE A 72 -3.61 15.63 -1.17
C PHE A 72 -3.46 16.66 -0.06
N PRO A 73 -4.42 16.76 0.85
CA PRO A 73 -4.23 17.56 2.06
C PRO A 73 -3.11 16.97 2.92
N ASN A 74 -2.45 17.84 3.68
CA ASN A 74 -1.35 17.47 4.58
C ASN A 74 -0.18 16.74 3.91
N THR A 75 0.15 17.10 2.67
CA THR A 75 1.27 16.52 1.94
C THR A 75 2.22 17.59 1.38
N LYS A 76 3.49 17.23 1.29
CA LYS A 76 4.50 17.99 0.54
C LYS A 76 5.18 17.05 -0.44
N GLN A 77 5.19 17.45 -1.71
CA GLN A 77 5.81 16.69 -2.77
C GLN A 77 7.19 17.28 -3.11
N TYR A 78 8.13 16.40 -3.38
CA TYR A 78 9.49 16.73 -3.78
C TYR A 78 9.78 16.05 -5.11
N ILE A 79 9.91 16.84 -6.16
CA ILE A 79 10.19 16.31 -7.51
C ILE A 79 11.68 16.06 -7.64
N PHE A 80 12.07 14.88 -8.06
CA PHE A 80 13.46 14.55 -8.36
C PHE A 80 13.60 13.82 -9.70
N LYS A 81 14.72 14.04 -10.37
CA LYS A 81 15.04 13.32 -11.60
C LYS A 81 15.52 11.92 -11.27
N MET A 82 14.91 10.96 -11.90
CA MET A 82 15.28 9.58 -11.73
C MET A 82 15.67 8.96 -13.07
N PRO A 83 16.84 8.31 -13.15
CA PRO A 83 17.17 7.56 -14.33
C PRO A 83 16.17 6.40 -14.50
N SER A 84 15.80 6.09 -15.73
CA SER A 84 14.97 4.94 -16.03
C SER A 84 15.76 3.66 -15.75
N PHE A 85 15.30 2.86 -14.79
CA PHE A 85 15.87 1.55 -14.49
C PHE A 85 14.95 0.42 -14.98
N PRO A 86 15.51 -0.68 -15.51
CA PRO A 86 14.75 -1.90 -15.67
C PRO A 86 14.18 -2.36 -14.34
N ASN A 87 12.97 -2.92 -14.32
CA ASN A 87 12.33 -3.42 -13.09
C ASN A 87 13.23 -4.38 -12.29
N ALA A 88 14.10 -5.11 -12.97
CA ALA A 88 15.10 -6.00 -12.34
C ALA A 88 16.11 -5.26 -11.45
N MET A 89 16.31 -3.98 -11.66
CA MET A 89 17.25 -3.17 -10.87
C MET A 89 16.62 -2.38 -9.75
N ARG A 90 15.32 -2.53 -9.49
CA ARG A 90 14.62 -1.81 -8.42
C ARG A 90 15.22 -2.02 -7.02
N ALA A 91 15.89 -3.16 -6.79
CA ALA A 91 16.62 -3.43 -5.54
C ALA A 91 17.90 -2.59 -5.39
N HIS A 92 18.42 -2.09 -6.50
CA HIS A 92 19.63 -1.26 -6.57
C HIS A 92 19.29 0.22 -6.77
N TYR A 93 18.12 0.63 -6.28
CA TYR A 93 17.66 2.00 -6.35
C TYR A 93 18.75 2.97 -5.89
N ASP A 94 19.03 3.99 -6.69
CA ASP A 94 20.11 4.91 -6.42
C ASP A 94 19.78 5.85 -5.24
N PHE A 95 20.31 5.50 -4.07
CA PHE A 95 20.21 6.31 -2.85
C PHE A 95 20.95 7.63 -2.93
N TYR A 96 21.78 7.83 -3.94
CA TYR A 96 22.51 9.06 -4.11
C TYR A 96 21.57 10.26 -4.25
N GLN A 97 20.49 10.08 -4.98
CA GLN A 97 19.47 11.12 -5.15
C GLN A 97 18.68 11.36 -3.86
N TRP A 98 18.38 10.31 -3.11
CA TRP A 98 17.78 10.38 -1.78
C TRP A 98 18.66 11.14 -0.80
N ASN A 99 19.97 10.87 -0.80
CA ASN A 99 20.93 11.54 0.04
C ASN A 99 20.95 13.05 -0.23
N GLY A 100 20.99 13.43 -1.48
CA GLY A 100 20.89 14.83 -1.89
C GLY A 100 19.59 15.47 -1.42
N LEU A 101 18.46 14.81 -1.61
CA LEU A 101 17.15 15.31 -1.22
C LEU A 101 17.03 15.47 0.31
N LEU A 102 17.33 14.42 1.08
CA LEU A 102 17.20 14.44 2.53
C LEU A 102 18.15 15.45 3.17
N ASN A 103 19.39 15.52 2.71
CA ASN A 103 20.38 16.49 3.20
C ASN A 103 20.03 17.93 2.81
N ALA A 104 19.67 18.18 1.55
CA ALA A 104 19.38 19.53 1.07
C ALA A 104 18.08 20.10 1.67
N LYS A 105 17.07 19.26 1.90
CA LYS A 105 15.74 19.70 2.38
C LYS A 105 15.58 19.59 3.88
N LYS A 106 16.48 18.89 4.58
CA LYS A 106 16.39 18.65 6.03
C LYS A 106 14.97 18.20 6.43
N ILE A 107 14.44 17.23 5.69
CA ILE A 107 13.10 16.70 5.90
C ILE A 107 13.08 16.10 7.31
N GLU A 108 12.28 16.65 8.18
CA GLU A 108 11.98 16.04 9.47
C GLU A 108 11.06 14.87 9.25
N MET A 109 11.29 13.73 9.93
CA MET A 109 10.44 12.56 9.85
C MET A 109 10.40 11.80 11.17
N ASP A 110 9.21 11.32 11.49
CA ASP A 110 8.96 10.50 12.67
C ASP A 110 8.81 9.03 12.27
N ILE A 111 8.34 8.75 11.04
CA ILE A 111 8.15 7.41 10.48
C ILE A 111 8.58 7.41 9.02
N ILE A 112 9.08 6.27 8.56
CA ILE A 112 9.25 5.94 7.14
C ILE A 112 8.18 4.92 6.77
N TRP A 113 7.38 5.22 5.73
CA TRP A 113 6.45 4.28 5.13
C TRP A 113 6.96 3.85 3.75
N SER A 114 7.54 2.67 3.66
CA SER A 114 8.08 2.13 2.41
C SER A 114 7.11 1.16 1.75
N HIS A 115 7.12 1.13 0.42
CA HIS A 115 6.31 0.24 -0.40
C HIS A 115 7.08 -0.96 -0.98
N LEU A 116 8.42 -0.95 -0.88
CA LEU A 116 9.26 -2.01 -1.42
C LEU A 116 10.17 -2.59 -0.35
N PRO A 117 10.02 -3.89 -0.03
CA PRO A 117 10.88 -4.55 0.94
C PRO A 117 12.35 -4.46 0.58
N GLU A 118 12.71 -4.66 -0.68
CA GLU A 118 14.08 -4.63 -1.16
C GLU A 118 14.80 -3.29 -0.99
N GLN A 119 14.05 -2.20 -0.84
CA GLN A 119 14.59 -0.86 -0.59
C GLN A 119 14.67 -0.50 0.90
N ALA A 120 13.93 -1.20 1.73
CA ALA A 120 13.72 -0.83 3.13
C ALA A 120 15.01 -0.74 3.93
N THR A 121 15.92 -1.71 3.77
CA THR A 121 17.23 -1.72 4.45
C THR A 121 18.05 -0.48 4.11
N ASN A 122 18.12 -0.15 2.83
CA ASN A 122 18.91 0.97 2.36
C ASN A 122 18.32 2.31 2.82
N ILE A 123 17.00 2.49 2.72
CA ILE A 123 16.32 3.71 3.18
C ILE A 123 16.55 3.89 4.69
N LYS A 124 16.35 2.84 5.49
CA LYS A 124 16.53 2.91 6.93
C LYS A 124 17.97 3.27 7.32
N ASN A 125 18.96 2.59 6.74
CA ASN A 125 20.37 2.86 6.98
C ASN A 125 20.74 4.29 6.56
N HIS A 126 20.23 4.74 5.43
CA HIS A 126 20.50 6.08 4.92
C HIS A 126 19.91 7.16 5.83
N CYS A 127 18.66 7.01 6.24
CA CYS A 127 18.04 7.91 7.21
C CYS A 127 18.78 7.89 8.56
N HIS A 128 19.21 6.70 9.03
CA HIS A 128 20.01 6.59 10.24
C HIS A 128 21.32 7.39 10.12
N ASN A 129 22.05 7.26 9.02
CA ASN A 129 23.32 7.95 8.82
C ASN A 129 23.15 9.48 8.74
N ILE A 130 22.06 9.97 8.16
CA ILE A 130 21.79 11.41 8.04
C ILE A 130 21.33 12.01 9.37
N TYR A 131 20.42 11.33 10.06
CA TYR A 131 19.76 11.87 11.25
C TYR A 131 20.36 11.37 12.55
N SER A 132 21.30 10.41 12.50
CA SER A 132 21.88 9.74 13.66
C SER A 132 20.82 9.14 14.60
N GLN A 133 19.72 8.63 14.04
CA GLN A 133 18.57 8.11 14.77
C GLN A 133 18.02 6.87 14.12
N ASP A 134 17.45 6.00 14.92
CA ASP A 134 16.66 4.86 14.47
C ASP A 134 15.20 5.30 14.24
N ILE A 135 14.88 5.66 13.00
CA ILE A 135 13.55 6.07 12.60
C ILE A 135 12.70 4.83 12.36
N PRO A 136 11.53 4.69 12.98
CA PRO A 136 10.63 3.58 12.73
C PRO A 136 10.29 3.43 11.25
N LEU A 137 10.30 2.18 10.79
CA LEU A 137 9.96 1.81 9.42
C LEU A 137 8.69 0.96 9.42
N ILE A 138 7.65 1.44 8.78
CA ILE A 138 6.52 0.62 8.39
C ILE A 138 6.63 0.28 6.91
N LEU A 139 6.33 -0.96 6.58
CA LEU A 139 6.43 -1.47 5.23
C LEU A 139 5.07 -1.96 4.76
N TYR A 140 4.68 -1.58 3.54
CA TYR A 140 3.56 -2.20 2.85
C TYR A 140 4.07 -2.91 1.60
N SER A 141 4.07 -4.23 1.61
CA SER A 141 4.53 -5.02 0.49
C SER A 141 3.37 -5.41 -0.42
N HIS A 142 3.36 -4.86 -1.64
CA HIS A 142 2.33 -5.15 -2.63
C HIS A 142 2.39 -6.59 -3.16
N TRP A 143 3.54 -7.23 -3.09
CA TRP A 143 3.77 -8.63 -3.44
C TRP A 143 5.02 -9.16 -2.77
N VAL A 144 5.15 -10.46 -2.82
CA VAL A 144 6.34 -11.18 -2.36
C VAL A 144 6.93 -11.95 -3.54
N GLU A 145 8.23 -11.89 -3.69
CA GLU A 145 8.97 -12.65 -4.68
C GLU A 145 9.31 -14.04 -4.11
N ASN A 146 8.34 -14.92 -4.02
CA ASN A 146 8.52 -16.29 -3.58
C ASN A 146 8.45 -17.30 -4.74
N SER A 147 8.70 -18.58 -4.47
CA SER A 147 8.77 -19.65 -5.48
C SER A 147 7.47 -19.82 -6.26
N GLU A 148 6.33 -19.64 -5.58
CA GLU A 148 5.01 -19.76 -6.20
C GLU A 148 4.75 -18.62 -7.19
N PHE A 149 5.23 -17.43 -6.86
CA PHE A 149 4.82 -16.20 -7.52
C PHE A 149 5.83 -15.67 -8.53
N ALA A 150 7.11 -15.92 -8.34
CA ALA A 150 8.16 -15.41 -9.21
C ALA A 150 9.38 -16.35 -9.23
N PRO A 151 9.24 -17.57 -9.72
CA PRO A 151 10.30 -18.59 -9.63
C PRO A 151 11.63 -18.16 -10.28
N ASN A 152 11.58 -17.35 -11.33
CA ASN A 152 12.76 -16.84 -12.02
C ASN A 152 13.49 -15.72 -11.27
N TRP A 153 12.86 -15.15 -10.23
CA TRP A 153 13.37 -14.01 -9.46
C TRP A 153 13.73 -14.38 -8.03
N LYS A 154 13.45 -15.61 -7.61
CA LYS A 154 13.62 -16.11 -6.26
C LYS A 154 15.00 -15.79 -5.67
N THR A 155 16.07 -16.06 -6.41
CA THR A 155 17.44 -15.84 -5.93
C THR A 155 17.85 -14.36 -5.85
N THR A 156 17.20 -13.47 -6.62
CA THR A 156 17.55 -12.07 -6.69
C THR A 156 16.80 -11.24 -5.66
N PHE A 157 15.48 -11.40 -5.59
CA PHE A 157 14.63 -10.50 -4.79
C PHE A 157 14.12 -11.13 -3.51
N TYR A 158 13.95 -12.45 -3.46
CA TYR A 158 13.38 -13.12 -2.29
C TYR A 158 14.15 -12.79 -1.01
N HIS A 159 15.47 -13.01 -0.99
CA HIS A 159 16.29 -12.72 0.18
C HIS A 159 16.39 -11.22 0.50
N ASN A 160 16.37 -10.36 -0.52
CA ASN A 160 16.32 -8.91 -0.33
C ASN A 160 14.97 -8.47 0.29
N ASN A 161 13.86 -9.09 -0.12
CA ASN A 161 12.55 -8.86 0.47
C ASN A 161 12.55 -9.25 1.96
N ILE A 162 13.01 -10.47 2.29
CA ILE A 162 13.09 -10.93 3.68
C ILE A 162 13.99 -10.02 4.53
N THR A 163 15.17 -9.66 4.00
CA THR A 163 16.10 -8.78 4.69
C THR A 163 15.48 -7.40 4.95
N GLY A 164 14.78 -6.84 3.96
CA GLY A 164 14.09 -5.57 4.11
C GLY A 164 12.92 -5.64 5.09
N MET A 165 12.13 -6.72 5.05
CA MET A 165 11.05 -6.93 6.01
C MET A 165 11.56 -7.02 7.45
N LEU A 166 12.71 -7.66 7.67
CA LEU A 166 13.35 -7.74 8.99
C LEU A 166 13.82 -6.39 9.55
N GLN A 167 13.97 -5.36 8.72
CA GLN A 167 14.26 -3.99 9.15
C GLN A 167 13.01 -3.22 9.57
N ALA A 168 11.83 -3.70 9.21
CA ALA A 168 10.58 -3.02 9.52
C ALA A 168 10.14 -3.26 10.96
N ASP A 169 9.52 -2.26 11.56
CA ASP A 169 8.82 -2.39 12.85
C ASP A 169 7.46 -3.07 12.66
N LYS A 170 6.81 -2.82 11.51
CA LYS A 170 5.62 -3.52 11.04
C LYS A 170 5.67 -3.68 9.53
N CYS A 171 5.15 -4.80 9.04
CA CYS A 171 5.10 -5.14 7.62
C CYS A 171 3.70 -5.60 7.23
N GLY A 172 3.04 -4.83 6.38
CA GLY A 172 1.75 -5.18 5.82
C GLY A 172 1.91 -5.94 4.50
N LEU A 173 1.15 -7.01 4.32
CA LEU A 173 0.97 -7.74 3.07
C LEU A 173 -0.50 -7.71 2.66
N ASN A 174 -0.79 -8.02 1.39
CA ASN A 174 -2.16 -7.93 0.89
C ASN A 174 -3.14 -8.89 1.57
N THR A 175 -2.68 -10.08 1.99
CA THR A 175 -3.56 -11.13 2.53
C THR A 175 -2.87 -11.93 3.63
N GLN A 176 -3.65 -12.59 4.48
CA GLN A 176 -3.11 -13.55 5.45
C GLN A 176 -2.46 -14.74 4.72
N THR A 177 -3.06 -15.19 3.64
CA THR A 177 -2.51 -16.27 2.81
C THR A 177 -1.11 -15.97 2.27
N GLN A 178 -0.86 -14.71 1.85
CA GLN A 178 0.50 -14.31 1.44
C GLN A 178 1.50 -14.35 2.61
N ILE A 179 1.07 -13.97 3.80
CA ILE A 179 1.90 -14.05 5.01
C ILE A 179 2.25 -15.51 5.29
N ASP A 180 1.26 -16.39 5.29
CA ASP A 180 1.45 -17.81 5.60
C ASP A 180 2.38 -18.48 4.58
N ALA A 181 2.16 -18.27 3.29
CA ALA A 181 3.02 -18.79 2.21
C ALA A 181 4.47 -18.26 2.31
N LEU A 182 4.63 -16.97 2.65
CA LEU A 182 5.96 -16.40 2.84
C LEU A 182 6.68 -17.03 4.03
N LEU A 183 5.98 -17.21 5.16
CA LEU A 183 6.57 -17.79 6.37
C LEU A 183 6.91 -19.27 6.18
N GLU A 184 6.08 -20.01 5.44
CA GLU A 184 6.33 -21.42 5.10
C GLU A 184 7.60 -21.54 4.25
N GLU A 185 7.73 -20.79 3.17
CA GLU A 185 8.94 -20.80 2.33
C GLU A 185 10.15 -20.27 3.08
N ALA A 186 9.99 -19.23 3.89
CA ALA A 186 11.09 -18.68 4.68
C ALA A 186 11.64 -19.69 5.71
N ALA A 187 10.81 -20.59 6.23
CA ALA A 187 11.25 -21.65 7.15
C ALA A 187 12.22 -22.65 6.52
N GLU A 188 12.26 -22.77 5.20
CA GLU A 188 13.24 -23.58 4.49
C GLU A 188 14.66 -22.96 4.48
N HIS A 189 14.76 -21.64 4.67
CA HIS A 189 16.00 -20.88 4.45
C HIS A 189 16.52 -20.13 5.67
N TYR A 190 15.66 -19.89 6.66
CA TYR A 190 15.99 -19.05 7.82
C TYR A 190 15.77 -19.75 9.14
N SER A 191 16.44 -19.28 10.19
CA SER A 191 16.29 -19.81 11.54
C SER A 191 14.88 -19.56 12.10
N GLN A 192 14.42 -20.40 13.04
CA GLN A 192 13.15 -20.23 13.73
C GLN A 192 13.03 -18.84 14.37
N LYS A 193 14.10 -18.31 14.96
CA LYS A 193 14.14 -16.95 15.52
C LYS A 193 13.79 -15.88 14.47
N THR A 194 14.27 -16.05 13.23
CA THR A 194 13.96 -15.15 12.13
C THR A 194 12.49 -15.25 11.71
N ILE A 195 11.99 -16.49 11.64
CA ILE A 195 10.55 -16.73 11.30
C ILE A 195 9.63 -16.13 12.37
N ASP A 196 9.96 -16.29 13.64
CA ASP A 196 9.17 -15.72 14.74
C ASP A 196 9.19 -14.18 14.69
N LYS A 197 10.33 -13.57 14.36
CA LYS A 197 10.41 -12.13 14.15
C LYS A 197 9.52 -11.68 13.00
N LEU A 198 9.59 -12.34 11.84
CA LEU A 198 8.73 -12.03 10.69
C LEU A 198 7.26 -12.15 11.07
N ARG A 199 6.85 -13.25 11.71
CA ARG A 199 5.47 -13.47 12.15
C ARG A 199 4.94 -12.36 13.05
N ASN A 200 5.77 -11.85 13.95
CA ASN A 200 5.40 -10.81 14.91
C ASN A 200 5.25 -9.42 14.29
N ILE A 201 5.88 -9.16 13.15
CA ILE A 201 5.81 -7.86 12.49
C ILE A 201 4.81 -7.83 11.35
N MET A 202 4.44 -9.00 10.78
CA MET A 202 3.56 -9.08 9.63
C MET A 202 2.09 -8.98 10.00
N ILE A 203 1.34 -8.23 9.20
CA ILE A 203 -0.11 -8.11 9.31
C ILE A 203 -0.77 -8.08 7.93
N PRO A 204 -1.98 -8.66 7.76
CA PRO A 204 -2.72 -8.53 6.51
C PRO A 204 -3.34 -7.12 6.43
N LEU A 205 -3.05 -6.39 5.36
CA LEU A 205 -3.58 -5.04 5.16
C LEU A 205 -4.68 -4.96 4.11
N TYR A 206 -4.82 -5.95 3.26
CA TYR A 206 -5.78 -6.02 2.18
C TYR A 206 -5.98 -4.70 1.41
N LEU A 207 -6.19 -4.79 0.11
CA LEU A 207 -6.50 -3.62 -0.71
C LEU A 207 -7.97 -3.23 -0.54
N GLY A 208 -8.23 -1.92 -0.59
CA GLY A 208 -9.57 -1.38 -0.47
C GLY A 208 -10.14 -0.89 -1.80
N ILE A 209 -11.43 -0.57 -1.76
CA ILE A 209 -12.21 0.09 -2.82
C ILE A 209 -12.81 1.36 -2.24
N GLU A 210 -12.91 2.39 -3.05
CA GLU A 210 -13.61 3.62 -2.69
C GLU A 210 -15.12 3.34 -2.56
N GLN A 211 -15.70 3.77 -1.44
CA GLN A 211 -17.11 3.48 -1.11
C GLN A 211 -18.10 3.99 -2.16
N ASP A 212 -17.82 5.14 -2.75
CA ASP A 212 -18.65 5.76 -3.80
C ASP A 212 -18.60 5.03 -5.14
N LYS A 213 -17.60 4.19 -5.37
CA LYS A 213 -17.47 3.35 -6.57
C LYS A 213 -18.27 2.04 -6.48
N ILE A 214 -18.76 1.68 -5.29
CA ILE A 214 -19.57 0.48 -5.11
C ILE A 214 -20.98 0.74 -5.61
N SER A 215 -21.47 -0.11 -6.51
CA SER A 215 -22.84 -0.03 -7.00
C SER A 215 -23.86 -0.23 -5.88
N LYS A 216 -24.92 0.59 -5.88
CA LYS A 216 -25.94 0.57 -4.82
C LYS A 216 -26.90 -0.63 -4.92
N SER A 217 -26.97 -1.23 -6.10
CA SER A 217 -27.87 -2.37 -6.35
C SER A 217 -27.33 -3.24 -7.47
N VAL A 218 -27.80 -4.47 -7.52
CA VAL A 218 -27.53 -5.41 -8.59
C VAL A 218 -28.19 -4.93 -9.87
N LYS A 219 -27.45 -4.95 -10.99
CA LYS A 219 -28.00 -4.68 -12.33
C LYS A 219 -28.61 -5.98 -12.86
N ASN A 220 -29.93 -6.03 -12.96
CA ASN A 220 -30.65 -7.26 -13.33
C ASN A 220 -30.52 -7.59 -14.84
N ASP A 221 -30.52 -6.56 -15.68
CA ASP A 221 -30.40 -6.71 -17.13
C ASP A 221 -28.96 -6.41 -17.56
N THR A 222 -28.22 -7.46 -17.85
CA THR A 222 -26.83 -7.37 -18.32
C THR A 222 -26.66 -8.22 -19.56
N ASP A 223 -25.88 -7.72 -20.50
CA ASP A 223 -25.48 -8.49 -21.67
C ASP A 223 -24.75 -9.77 -21.26
N LYS A 224 -24.86 -10.81 -22.10
CA LYS A 224 -24.08 -12.06 -21.92
C LYS A 224 -22.61 -11.83 -22.23
N VAL A 225 -21.95 -10.98 -21.42
CA VAL A 225 -20.53 -10.65 -21.55
C VAL A 225 -19.77 -11.27 -20.38
N ILE A 226 -18.77 -12.08 -20.70
CA ILE A 226 -17.80 -12.61 -19.76
C ILE A 226 -16.60 -11.67 -19.74
N VAL A 227 -16.16 -11.20 -18.56
CA VAL A 227 -15.00 -10.32 -18.47
C VAL A 227 -13.75 -11.07 -17.99
N PHE A 228 -12.64 -10.87 -18.69
CA PHE A 228 -11.29 -11.17 -18.27
C PHE A 228 -10.53 -9.86 -18.10
N ASN A 229 -10.56 -9.28 -16.91
CA ASN A 229 -9.96 -7.98 -16.62
C ASN A 229 -8.57 -8.08 -15.96
N HIS A 230 -7.77 -9.01 -16.44
CA HIS A 230 -6.40 -9.25 -15.99
C HIS A 230 -5.41 -9.15 -17.15
N ARG A 231 -4.12 -8.99 -16.81
CA ARG A 231 -3.06 -9.18 -17.79
C ARG A 231 -3.10 -10.61 -18.32
N THR A 232 -2.89 -10.77 -19.65
CA THR A 232 -2.91 -12.09 -20.32
C THR A 232 -1.66 -12.94 -20.01
N LYS A 233 -1.39 -13.14 -18.72
CA LYS A 233 -0.27 -13.91 -18.19
C LYS A 233 -0.73 -15.21 -17.55
N GLU A 234 0.16 -16.20 -17.53
CA GLU A 234 -0.15 -17.53 -17.02
C GLU A 234 -0.54 -17.51 -15.53
N TYR A 235 0.18 -16.74 -14.72
CA TYR A 235 -0.14 -16.57 -13.30
C TYR A 235 -1.49 -15.89 -13.00
N ARG A 236 -2.17 -15.35 -14.03
CA ARG A 236 -3.54 -14.84 -13.99
C ARG A 236 -4.55 -15.81 -14.61
N GLY A 237 -4.13 -17.04 -14.88
CA GLY A 237 -5.00 -18.07 -15.41
C GLY A 237 -5.38 -17.90 -16.90
N TRP A 238 -4.62 -17.09 -17.68
CA TRP A 238 -4.97 -16.80 -19.08
C TRP A 238 -5.15 -18.06 -19.93
N LYS A 239 -4.18 -18.97 -19.93
CA LYS A 239 -4.28 -20.21 -20.70
C LYS A 239 -5.47 -21.07 -20.26
N ARG A 240 -5.75 -21.10 -18.95
CA ARG A 240 -6.90 -21.82 -18.40
C ARG A 240 -8.22 -21.20 -18.85
N PHE A 241 -8.30 -19.85 -18.80
CA PHE A 241 -9.44 -19.13 -19.31
C PHE A 241 -9.74 -19.46 -20.78
N ILE A 242 -8.72 -19.42 -21.66
CA ILE A 242 -8.88 -19.76 -23.08
C ILE A 242 -9.45 -21.16 -23.24
N LYS A 243 -8.93 -22.14 -22.52
CA LYS A 243 -9.42 -23.52 -22.55
C LYS A 243 -10.89 -23.62 -22.11
N ILE A 244 -11.29 -22.88 -21.09
CA ILE A 244 -12.68 -22.82 -20.62
C ILE A 244 -13.57 -22.19 -21.70
N ILE A 245 -13.17 -21.05 -22.28
CA ILE A 245 -13.93 -20.38 -23.33
C ILE A 245 -14.05 -21.25 -24.61
N GLU A 246 -12.99 -21.98 -24.96
CA GLU A 246 -13.05 -22.94 -26.09
C GLU A 246 -14.11 -24.02 -25.84
N GLN A 247 -14.16 -24.62 -24.64
CA GLN A 247 -15.17 -25.62 -24.32
C GLN A 247 -16.59 -25.02 -24.24
N LEU A 248 -16.72 -23.79 -23.66
CA LEU A 248 -17.99 -23.10 -23.60
C LEU A 248 -18.52 -22.77 -25.00
N ARG A 249 -17.62 -22.32 -25.91
CA ARG A 249 -17.95 -21.98 -27.29
C ARG A 249 -18.46 -23.15 -28.13
N LYS A 250 -18.01 -24.39 -27.82
CA LYS A 250 -18.55 -25.63 -28.41
C LYS A 250 -20.00 -25.89 -27.99
N LYS A 251 -20.44 -25.41 -26.84
CA LYS A 251 -21.79 -25.62 -26.29
C LYS A 251 -22.77 -24.50 -26.65
N ARG A 252 -22.26 -23.26 -26.80
CA ARG A 252 -23.10 -22.07 -27.06
C ARG A 252 -22.34 -20.96 -27.79
N GLN A 253 -23.08 -20.11 -28.52
CA GLN A 253 -22.55 -19.04 -29.34
C GLN A 253 -23.05 -17.64 -28.93
N ASP A 254 -23.94 -17.56 -27.93
CA ASP A 254 -24.72 -16.37 -27.57
C ASP A 254 -24.07 -15.52 -26.46
N PHE A 255 -22.73 -15.46 -26.42
CA PHE A 255 -21.99 -14.63 -25.49
C PHE A 255 -20.79 -13.93 -26.15
N LYS A 256 -20.34 -12.85 -25.53
CA LYS A 256 -19.12 -12.12 -25.85
C LYS A 256 -18.11 -12.21 -24.69
N VAL A 257 -16.85 -11.91 -24.98
CA VAL A 257 -15.78 -11.86 -24.00
C VAL A 257 -15.13 -10.48 -24.05
N PHE A 258 -15.10 -9.78 -22.95
CA PHE A 258 -14.38 -8.52 -22.81
C PHE A 258 -13.03 -8.76 -22.14
N CYS A 259 -11.93 -8.37 -22.82
CA CYS A 259 -10.55 -8.46 -22.32
C CYS A 259 -9.96 -7.06 -22.20
N SER A 260 -9.91 -6.49 -21.01
CA SER A 260 -9.48 -5.10 -20.81
C SER A 260 -7.97 -4.87 -20.89
N MET A 261 -7.15 -5.91 -20.70
CA MET A 261 -5.67 -5.81 -20.63
C MET A 261 -4.98 -6.91 -21.43
N ILE A 262 -5.24 -6.96 -22.73
CA ILE A 262 -4.63 -7.96 -23.60
C ILE A 262 -3.33 -7.44 -24.22
N ASP A 263 -2.28 -8.26 -24.16
CA ASP A 263 -1.03 -7.98 -24.86
C ASP A 263 -0.94 -8.72 -26.21
N PRO A 264 0.00 -8.35 -27.10
CA PRO A 264 0.14 -9.01 -28.41
C PRO A 264 0.32 -10.52 -28.32
N SER A 265 0.97 -11.03 -27.28
CA SER A 265 1.14 -12.47 -27.09
C SER A 265 -0.17 -13.16 -26.74
N GLY A 266 -1.02 -12.49 -25.97
CA GLY A 266 -2.39 -12.95 -25.66
C GLY A 266 -3.24 -13.06 -26.93
N ILE A 267 -3.21 -12.05 -27.80
CA ILE A 267 -3.93 -12.08 -29.09
C ILE A 267 -3.44 -13.23 -29.99
N GLN A 268 -2.13 -13.49 -30.02
CA GLN A 268 -1.58 -14.61 -30.79
C GLN A 268 -2.11 -15.97 -30.31
N ILE A 269 -2.25 -16.14 -29.00
CA ILE A 269 -2.83 -17.37 -28.42
C ILE A 269 -4.29 -17.52 -28.87
N LEU A 270 -5.10 -16.44 -28.83
CA LEU A 270 -6.49 -16.46 -29.28
C LEU A 270 -6.59 -16.87 -30.75
N LYS A 271 -5.80 -16.25 -31.64
CA LYS A 271 -5.80 -16.54 -33.07
C LYS A 271 -5.34 -17.96 -33.42
N LYS A 272 -4.59 -18.61 -32.53
CA LYS A 272 -4.20 -20.01 -32.67
C LYS A 272 -5.27 -20.99 -32.18
N THR A 273 -6.13 -20.55 -31.25
CA THR A 273 -7.12 -21.40 -30.59
C THR A 273 -8.49 -21.32 -31.26
N PHE A 274 -8.85 -20.17 -31.81
CA PHE A 274 -10.17 -19.90 -32.41
C PHE A 274 -10.03 -19.47 -33.86
N ASP A 275 -10.83 -20.04 -34.73
CA ASP A 275 -10.94 -19.65 -36.15
C ASP A 275 -11.55 -18.24 -36.29
N ASP A 276 -12.48 -17.91 -35.41
CA ASP A 276 -13.11 -16.59 -35.30
C ASP A 276 -12.93 -16.01 -33.89
N ILE A 277 -12.37 -14.82 -33.79
CA ILE A 277 -12.19 -14.07 -32.53
C ILE A 277 -13.08 -12.82 -32.45
N SER A 278 -14.06 -12.67 -33.34
CA SER A 278 -14.95 -11.49 -33.39
C SER A 278 -15.84 -11.35 -32.14
N PHE A 279 -16.02 -12.41 -31.38
CA PHE A 279 -16.74 -12.38 -30.12
C PHE A 279 -15.91 -11.89 -28.93
N PHE A 280 -14.60 -11.64 -29.13
CA PHE A 280 -13.76 -10.96 -28.14
C PHE A 280 -13.76 -9.45 -28.42
N ASP A 281 -13.99 -8.68 -27.36
CA ASP A 281 -13.83 -7.24 -27.33
C ASP A 281 -12.53 -6.91 -26.57
N PHE A 282 -11.63 -6.22 -27.25
CA PHE A 282 -10.29 -5.83 -26.73
C PHE A 282 -10.20 -4.33 -26.44
N ASP A 283 -11.29 -3.60 -26.58
CA ASP A 283 -11.34 -2.17 -26.38
C ASP A 283 -11.36 -1.83 -24.88
N GLY A 284 -10.19 -2.00 -24.26
CA GLY A 284 -9.96 -1.60 -22.87
C GLY A 284 -9.65 -0.11 -22.79
N PRO A 285 -10.50 0.72 -22.15
CA PRO A 285 -10.21 2.14 -21.96
C PRO A 285 -8.91 2.35 -21.16
N ASP A 286 -8.17 3.40 -21.53
CA ASP A 286 -6.98 3.84 -20.76
C ASP A 286 -7.40 4.58 -19.49
N ASP A 287 -8.55 5.21 -19.48
CA ASP A 287 -9.11 5.86 -18.31
C ASP A 287 -9.77 4.84 -17.36
N ARG A 288 -9.48 4.96 -16.05
CA ARG A 288 -9.98 4.02 -15.06
C ARG A 288 -11.50 4.11 -14.86
N ASP A 289 -12.06 5.29 -14.89
CA ASP A 289 -13.49 5.48 -14.64
C ASP A 289 -14.31 4.97 -15.85
N GLU A 290 -13.83 5.19 -17.09
CA GLU A 290 -14.40 4.59 -18.29
C GLU A 290 -14.31 3.07 -18.26
N TYR A 291 -13.18 2.51 -17.86
CA TYR A 291 -13.00 1.08 -17.68
C TYR A 291 -14.01 0.50 -16.68
N VAL A 292 -14.15 1.13 -15.52
CA VAL A 292 -15.07 0.66 -14.46
C VAL A 292 -16.52 0.79 -14.93
N ALA A 293 -16.88 1.85 -15.69
CA ALA A 293 -18.19 1.99 -16.29
C ALA A 293 -18.49 0.89 -17.33
N LYS A 294 -17.48 0.51 -18.14
CA LYS A 294 -17.64 -0.60 -19.12
C LYS A 294 -17.88 -1.94 -18.43
N LEU A 295 -17.33 -2.15 -17.23
CA LEU A 295 -17.59 -3.36 -16.43
C LEU A 295 -19.07 -3.51 -16.07
N GLU A 296 -19.83 -2.42 -15.87
CA GLU A 296 -21.23 -2.48 -15.46
C GLU A 296 -22.13 -3.26 -16.42
N ASN A 297 -21.72 -3.42 -17.68
CA ASN A 297 -22.44 -4.20 -18.69
C ASN A 297 -22.04 -5.68 -18.71
N CYS A 298 -21.02 -6.07 -17.97
CA CYS A 298 -20.56 -7.45 -17.91
C CYS A 298 -21.43 -8.28 -16.97
N ARG A 299 -21.70 -9.52 -17.38
CA ARG A 299 -22.57 -10.42 -16.63
C ARG A 299 -21.81 -11.25 -15.57
N VAL A 300 -20.63 -11.69 -15.91
CA VAL A 300 -19.79 -12.56 -15.08
C VAL A 300 -18.32 -12.32 -15.37
N GLY A 301 -17.47 -12.37 -14.34
CA GLY A 301 -16.02 -12.30 -14.47
C GLY A 301 -15.35 -13.66 -14.36
N PHE A 302 -14.09 -13.71 -14.79
CA PHE A 302 -13.20 -14.85 -14.56
C PHE A 302 -12.00 -14.43 -13.73
N HIS A 303 -11.68 -15.21 -12.72
CA HIS A 303 -10.45 -15.08 -11.95
C HIS A 303 -9.75 -16.43 -11.91
N GLY A 304 -8.71 -16.56 -12.72
CA GLY A 304 -7.82 -17.72 -12.71
C GLY A 304 -6.49 -17.34 -12.09
N GLY A 305 -6.08 -18.10 -11.11
CA GLY A 305 -4.86 -17.85 -10.36
C GLY A 305 -5.13 -17.65 -8.88
N THR A 306 -4.11 -17.85 -8.10
CA THR A 306 -4.24 -17.97 -6.65
C THR A 306 -4.12 -16.65 -5.92
N ARG A 307 -3.90 -15.53 -6.65
CA ARG A 307 -3.50 -14.25 -6.09
C ARG A 307 -4.60 -13.20 -6.09
N TRP A 308 -4.58 -12.35 -5.07
CA TRP A 308 -5.35 -11.12 -5.02
C TRP A 308 -5.19 -10.27 -6.29
N ALA A 309 -6.27 -9.69 -6.77
CA ALA A 309 -6.26 -8.79 -7.91
C ALA A 309 -7.22 -7.62 -7.72
N MET A 310 -6.70 -6.40 -7.81
CA MET A 310 -7.54 -5.18 -7.78
C MET A 310 -8.57 -5.18 -8.91
N SER A 311 -8.22 -5.67 -10.09
CA SER A 311 -9.16 -5.76 -11.20
C SER A 311 -10.38 -6.63 -10.91
N SER A 312 -10.23 -7.70 -10.10
CA SER A 312 -11.40 -8.46 -9.62
C SER A 312 -12.22 -7.68 -8.61
N GLN A 313 -11.58 -6.91 -7.73
CA GLN A 313 -12.31 -6.02 -6.82
C GLN A 313 -13.11 -4.95 -7.60
N ASP A 314 -12.55 -4.41 -8.69
CA ASP A 314 -13.27 -3.48 -9.57
C ASP A 314 -14.55 -4.09 -10.13
N GLY A 315 -14.52 -5.37 -10.52
CA GLY A 315 -15.73 -6.07 -10.96
C GLY A 315 -16.70 -6.37 -9.81
N LEU A 316 -16.19 -6.84 -8.67
CA LEU A 316 -17.02 -7.11 -7.51
C LEU A 316 -17.78 -5.87 -7.02
N CYS A 317 -17.14 -4.69 -7.03
CA CYS A 317 -17.79 -3.45 -6.62
C CYS A 317 -18.90 -3.00 -7.58
N LYS A 318 -18.94 -3.54 -8.80
CA LYS A 318 -20.04 -3.36 -9.77
C LYS A 318 -21.07 -4.48 -9.70
N GLY A 319 -20.94 -5.39 -8.73
CA GLY A 319 -21.84 -6.53 -8.59
C GLY A 319 -21.62 -7.61 -9.62
N ILE A 320 -20.44 -7.68 -10.24
CA ILE A 320 -20.09 -8.76 -11.16
C ILE A 320 -19.64 -9.96 -10.34
N PRO A 321 -20.36 -11.08 -10.37
CA PRO A 321 -19.88 -12.32 -9.75
C PRO A 321 -18.76 -12.93 -10.60
N TYR A 322 -17.74 -13.50 -9.94
CA TYR A 322 -16.62 -14.13 -10.62
C TYR A 322 -16.71 -15.65 -10.53
N VAL A 323 -16.50 -16.32 -11.66
CA VAL A 323 -16.12 -17.74 -11.69
C VAL A 323 -14.62 -17.78 -11.39
N PHE A 324 -14.24 -18.30 -10.23
CA PHE A 324 -12.87 -18.22 -9.73
C PHE A 324 -12.28 -19.60 -9.39
N GLU A 325 -10.99 -19.74 -9.66
CA GLU A 325 -10.26 -20.94 -9.26
C GLU A 325 -10.13 -20.98 -7.74
N ILE A 326 -10.58 -22.09 -7.11
CA ILE A 326 -10.43 -22.27 -5.67
C ILE A 326 -8.95 -22.42 -5.35
N GLY A 327 -8.40 -21.49 -4.61
CA GLY A 327 -7.00 -21.44 -4.22
C GLY A 327 -6.76 -20.44 -3.11
N ASN A 328 -5.52 -20.22 -2.81
CA ASN A 328 -5.03 -19.60 -1.58
C ASN A 328 -5.72 -18.27 -1.22
N GLU A 329 -5.62 -17.22 -2.04
CA GLU A 329 -6.16 -15.90 -1.70
C GLU A 329 -7.63 -15.69 -2.11
N THR A 330 -8.20 -16.62 -2.88
CA THR A 330 -9.54 -16.42 -3.46
C THR A 330 -10.65 -16.42 -2.42
N GLY A 331 -10.50 -17.15 -1.32
CA GLY A 331 -11.42 -17.12 -0.19
C GLY A 331 -11.46 -15.74 0.50
N GLU A 332 -10.31 -15.10 0.64
CA GLU A 332 -10.19 -13.75 1.22
C GLU A 332 -10.71 -12.67 0.26
N LEU A 333 -10.50 -12.85 -1.06
CA LEU A 333 -10.95 -11.91 -2.10
C LEU A 333 -12.46 -11.97 -2.34
N PHE A 334 -13.03 -13.17 -2.51
CA PHE A 334 -14.42 -13.36 -2.91
C PHE A 334 -15.36 -13.65 -1.75
N GLY A 335 -14.82 -14.01 -0.59
CA GLY A 335 -15.59 -14.44 0.58
C GLY A 335 -16.13 -15.87 0.45
N HIS A 336 -16.37 -16.49 1.60
CA HIS A 336 -16.77 -17.90 1.67
C HIS A 336 -18.23 -18.18 1.27
N LYS A 337 -19.04 -17.14 1.07
CA LYS A 337 -20.46 -17.28 0.71
C LYS A 337 -20.70 -17.45 -0.79
N MET A 338 -19.75 -17.05 -1.63
CA MET A 338 -19.88 -17.17 -3.09
C MET A 338 -19.76 -18.63 -3.52
N GLN A 339 -20.70 -19.08 -4.36
CA GLN A 339 -20.80 -20.45 -4.85
C GLN A 339 -20.25 -20.64 -6.27
N THR A 340 -19.29 -19.82 -6.65
CA THR A 340 -18.77 -19.71 -8.02
C THR A 340 -17.32 -20.15 -8.15
N GLY A 341 -16.80 -20.79 -7.11
CA GLY A 341 -15.46 -21.40 -7.12
C GLY A 341 -15.42 -22.73 -7.86
N PHE A 342 -14.35 -22.98 -8.62
CA PHE A 342 -14.13 -24.20 -9.39
C PHE A 342 -12.74 -24.79 -9.13
N LYS A 343 -12.60 -26.10 -9.36
CA LYS A 343 -11.32 -26.83 -9.36
C LYS A 343 -10.96 -27.34 -10.74
N THR A 344 -11.95 -27.72 -11.54
CA THR A 344 -11.78 -28.29 -12.88
C THR A 344 -12.31 -27.36 -13.97
N THR A 345 -11.83 -27.55 -15.20
CA THR A 345 -12.32 -26.81 -16.36
C THR A 345 -13.81 -27.03 -16.62
N ASP A 346 -14.28 -28.28 -16.42
CA ASP A 346 -15.68 -28.64 -16.66
C ASP A 346 -16.61 -27.95 -15.65
N GLU A 347 -16.24 -27.91 -14.36
CA GLU A 347 -16.97 -27.13 -13.34
C GLU A 347 -17.04 -25.64 -13.73
N ALA A 348 -15.95 -25.07 -14.21
CA ALA A 348 -15.95 -23.66 -14.64
C ALA A 348 -16.90 -23.43 -15.82
N VAL A 349 -16.92 -24.33 -16.80
CA VAL A 349 -17.85 -24.26 -17.94
C VAL A 349 -19.30 -24.36 -17.48
N GLU A 350 -19.63 -25.22 -16.55
CA GLU A 350 -20.97 -25.36 -15.97
C GLU A 350 -21.38 -24.09 -15.21
N LEU A 351 -20.48 -23.52 -14.41
CA LEU A 351 -20.71 -22.27 -13.69
C LEU A 351 -20.96 -21.12 -14.66
N PHE A 352 -20.18 -21.00 -15.75
CA PHE A 352 -20.43 -20.00 -16.77
C PHE A 352 -21.78 -20.20 -17.47
N ASN A 353 -22.15 -21.41 -17.85
CA ASN A 353 -23.47 -21.68 -18.44
C ASN A 353 -24.57 -21.24 -17.48
N ARG A 354 -24.49 -21.61 -16.21
CA ARG A 354 -25.47 -21.20 -15.21
C ARG A 354 -25.53 -19.68 -15.03
N MET A 355 -24.36 -18.99 -14.94
CA MET A 355 -24.30 -17.54 -14.85
C MET A 355 -24.94 -16.84 -16.06
N LEU A 356 -24.81 -17.41 -17.25
CA LEU A 356 -25.33 -16.84 -18.46
C LEU A 356 -26.84 -17.06 -18.64
N ASP A 357 -27.44 -18.08 -18.02
CA ASP A 357 -28.83 -18.46 -18.22
C ASP A 357 -29.72 -18.30 -16.99
N ASP A 358 -29.22 -18.51 -15.79
CA ASP A 358 -29.99 -18.43 -14.53
C ASP A 358 -29.88 -17.02 -13.93
N ASN A 359 -30.80 -16.15 -14.27
CA ASN A 359 -30.81 -14.76 -13.78
C ASN A 359 -30.95 -14.67 -12.27
N ASP A 360 -31.77 -15.50 -11.66
CA ASP A 360 -32.02 -15.43 -10.21
C ASP A 360 -30.79 -15.82 -9.42
N TRP A 361 -30.17 -16.94 -9.79
CA TRP A 361 -28.92 -17.34 -9.15
C TRP A 361 -27.78 -16.35 -9.40
N ARG A 362 -27.63 -15.85 -10.63
CA ARG A 362 -26.65 -14.81 -10.96
C ARG A 362 -26.84 -13.56 -10.09
N ASN A 363 -28.09 -13.08 -9.97
CA ASN A 363 -28.40 -11.91 -9.15
C ASN A 363 -28.10 -12.16 -7.66
N GLN A 364 -28.36 -13.36 -7.17
CA GLN A 364 -27.97 -13.75 -5.82
C GLN A 364 -26.44 -13.68 -5.63
N GLN A 365 -25.64 -14.21 -6.57
CA GLN A 365 -24.18 -14.13 -6.49
C GLN A 365 -23.69 -12.69 -6.64
N SER A 366 -24.35 -11.86 -7.45
CA SER A 366 -24.07 -10.43 -7.59
C SER A 366 -24.32 -9.66 -6.30
N GLN A 367 -25.39 -9.97 -5.57
CA GLN A 367 -25.66 -9.34 -4.29
C GLN A 367 -24.60 -9.73 -3.26
N LEU A 368 -24.18 -11.01 -3.23
CA LEU A 368 -23.09 -11.46 -2.36
C LEU A 368 -21.77 -10.72 -2.68
N ALA A 369 -21.50 -10.44 -3.95
CA ALA A 369 -20.33 -9.66 -4.36
C ALA A 369 -20.38 -8.23 -3.83
N LEU A 370 -21.52 -7.54 -3.98
CA LEU A 370 -21.71 -6.17 -3.47
C LEU A 370 -21.64 -6.12 -1.95
N ASP A 371 -22.30 -7.06 -1.26
CA ASP A 371 -22.28 -7.13 0.20
C ASP A 371 -20.85 -7.37 0.73
N HIS A 372 -20.10 -8.24 0.07
CA HIS A 372 -18.71 -8.50 0.44
C HIS A 372 -17.84 -7.27 0.23
N CYS A 373 -17.97 -6.59 -0.92
CA CYS A 373 -17.26 -5.34 -1.16
C CYS A 373 -17.59 -4.27 -0.12
N SER A 374 -18.86 -4.03 0.13
CA SER A 374 -19.30 -2.97 1.04
C SER A 374 -18.87 -3.21 2.49
N ASN A 375 -18.93 -4.46 2.93
CA ASN A 375 -18.66 -4.79 4.33
C ASN A 375 -17.18 -5.10 4.61
N VAL A 376 -16.40 -5.48 3.58
CA VAL A 376 -15.05 -5.99 3.77
C VAL A 376 -14.00 -5.18 3.02
N HIS A 377 -14.28 -4.81 1.76
CA HIS A 377 -13.25 -4.25 0.87
C HIS A 377 -13.19 -2.73 0.79
N THR A 378 -13.94 -1.98 1.58
CA THR A 378 -13.84 -0.52 1.55
C THR A 378 -12.53 -0.04 2.17
N TRP A 379 -11.97 1.05 1.65
CA TRP A 379 -10.78 1.66 2.24
C TRP A 379 -11.01 2.10 3.68
N SER A 380 -12.23 2.55 4.03
CA SER A 380 -12.57 2.91 5.40
C SER A 380 -12.44 1.74 6.39
N ASN A 381 -12.72 0.51 5.94
CA ASN A 381 -12.49 -0.69 6.75
C ASN A 381 -11.02 -1.12 6.76
N ARG A 382 -10.32 -0.93 5.64
CA ARG A 382 -8.92 -1.35 5.47
C ARG A 382 -7.90 -0.41 6.10
N ILE A 383 -8.28 0.85 6.35
CA ILE A 383 -7.40 1.83 6.97
C ILE A 383 -7.13 1.55 8.46
N ILE A 384 -8.04 0.86 9.15
CA ILE A 384 -7.93 0.62 10.59
C ILE A 384 -6.63 -0.11 10.97
N PRO A 385 -6.28 -1.27 10.38
CA PRO A 385 -5.01 -1.93 10.69
C PRO A 385 -3.80 -1.08 10.24
N PHE A 386 -3.90 -0.31 9.16
CA PHE A 386 -2.83 0.59 8.73
C PHE A 386 -2.59 1.72 9.73
N ASN A 387 -3.67 2.36 10.21
CA ASN A 387 -3.57 3.36 11.26
C ASN A 387 -2.95 2.79 12.54
N LYS A 388 -3.31 1.54 12.89
CA LYS A 388 -2.69 0.85 14.03
C LYS A 388 -1.19 0.64 13.84
N MET A 389 -0.71 0.30 12.63
CA MET A 389 0.74 0.20 12.37
C MET A 389 1.46 1.51 12.64
N ILE A 390 0.88 2.64 12.21
CA ILE A 390 1.44 3.97 12.47
C ILE A 390 1.49 4.23 13.99
N SER A 391 0.40 4.00 14.70
CA SER A 391 0.34 4.21 16.15
C SER A 391 1.33 3.33 16.89
N ASP A 392 1.37 2.01 16.60
CA ASP A 392 2.32 1.09 17.23
C ASP A 392 3.79 1.51 16.99
N ALA A 393 4.11 2.04 15.80
CA ALA A 393 5.44 2.53 15.48
C ALA A 393 5.81 3.81 16.26
N LEU A 394 4.85 4.72 16.44
CA LEU A 394 5.03 5.93 17.24
C LEU A 394 5.13 5.61 18.73
N ASP A 395 4.30 4.70 19.25
CA ASP A 395 4.30 4.29 20.65
C ASP A 395 5.62 3.60 21.01
N LYS A 396 6.15 2.73 20.15
CA LYS A 396 7.46 2.13 20.33
C LYS A 396 8.55 3.18 20.41
N GLN A 397 8.51 4.17 19.54
CA GLN A 397 9.44 5.28 19.54
C GLN A 397 9.40 6.06 20.87
N GLN A 398 8.21 6.28 21.41
CA GLN A 398 8.04 6.94 22.72
C GLN A 398 8.54 6.05 23.87
N ALA A 399 8.25 4.75 23.82
CA ALA A 399 8.71 3.79 24.83
C ALA A 399 10.23 3.67 24.86
N ASP A 400 10.91 3.65 23.71
CA ASP A 400 12.37 3.64 23.63
C ASP A 400 12.99 4.92 24.24
N VAL A 401 12.30 6.05 24.12
CA VAL A 401 12.68 7.30 24.78
C VAL A 401 12.54 7.20 26.30
N ILE A 402 11.46 6.58 26.78
CA ILE A 402 11.19 6.41 28.22
C ILE A 402 12.17 5.40 28.83
N GLN A 403 12.46 4.29 28.14
CA GLN A 403 13.41 3.26 28.63
C GLN A 403 14.87 3.74 28.68
N SER A 404 15.25 4.77 27.94
CA SER A 404 16.59 5.36 28.02
C SER A 404 16.89 6.08 29.35
N GLY A 405 16.01 5.95 30.31
CA GLY A 405 16.10 6.40 31.70
C GLY A 405 15.01 7.42 32.02
N ASP A 406 14.34 7.26 33.12
CA ASP A 406 13.37 8.23 33.63
C ASP A 406 14.09 9.53 34.00
N LYS A 407 14.41 10.30 32.96
CA LYS A 407 15.08 11.60 33.07
C LYS A 407 14.10 12.74 33.36
N LYS A 408 12.83 12.44 33.65
CA LYS A 408 11.83 13.51 33.90
C LYS A 408 12.27 14.43 35.02
N GLU A 409 12.67 13.86 36.13
CA GLU A 409 13.15 14.60 37.30
C GLU A 409 14.43 15.38 36.99
N ASP A 410 15.39 14.76 36.30
CA ASP A 410 16.62 15.41 35.86
C ASP A 410 16.35 16.58 34.89
N ILE A 411 15.41 16.41 33.96
CA ILE A 411 15.00 17.45 33.01
C ILE A 411 14.35 18.62 33.76
N VAL A 412 13.43 18.32 34.66
CA VAL A 412 12.76 19.34 35.49
C VAL A 412 13.79 20.11 36.33
N ASN A 413 14.70 19.41 36.98
CA ASN A 413 15.75 20.02 37.81
C ASN A 413 16.71 20.87 36.96
N PHE A 414 17.07 20.40 35.76
CA PHE A 414 17.91 21.16 34.82
C PHE A 414 17.21 22.44 34.37
N VAL A 415 15.92 22.39 34.01
CA VAL A 415 15.15 23.57 33.61
C VAL A 415 14.93 24.52 34.77
N LYS A 416 14.57 24.02 35.97
CA LYS A 416 14.44 24.83 37.18
C LYS A 416 15.75 25.57 37.49
N LYS A 417 16.89 24.88 37.43
CA LYS A 417 18.20 25.48 37.71
C LYS A 417 18.56 26.59 36.71
N ASN A 418 18.24 26.40 35.44
CA ASN A 418 18.56 27.36 34.39
C ASN A 418 17.44 28.36 34.10
N LYS A 419 16.28 28.25 34.80
CA LYS A 419 15.07 29.06 34.67
C LYS A 419 14.43 28.99 33.27
N MET A 420 15.23 29.05 32.23
CA MET A 420 14.82 28.99 30.82
C MET A 420 15.94 28.35 30.00
N VAL A 421 15.59 27.35 29.19
CA VAL A 421 16.54 26.55 28.42
C VAL A 421 16.08 26.55 26.96
N ASP A 422 16.95 26.98 26.04
CA ASP A 422 16.67 26.90 24.61
C ASP A 422 16.75 25.45 24.08
N THR A 423 16.15 25.24 22.91
CA THR A 423 16.09 23.93 22.27
C THR A 423 17.47 23.28 22.08
N LYS A 424 18.50 24.10 21.75
CA LYS A 424 19.86 23.61 21.54
C LYS A 424 20.48 23.14 22.87
N THR A 425 20.42 23.99 23.90
CA THR A 425 20.95 23.69 25.22
C THR A 425 20.27 22.47 25.85
N MET A 426 18.95 22.32 25.65
CA MET A 426 18.21 21.12 26.07
C MET A 426 18.68 19.88 25.32
N SER A 427 18.86 19.98 24.01
CA SER A 427 19.35 18.88 23.16
C SER A 427 20.76 18.44 23.56
N ASP A 428 21.64 19.40 23.84
CA ASP A 428 23.02 19.13 24.27
C ASP A 428 23.06 18.48 25.67
N TYR A 429 22.23 18.98 26.61
CA TYR A 429 22.10 18.38 27.95
C TYR A 429 21.62 16.93 27.91
N LEU A 430 20.65 16.63 27.05
CA LEU A 430 20.10 15.29 26.92
C LEU A 430 20.98 14.36 26.07
N GLY A 431 22.04 14.88 25.43
CA GLY A 431 22.89 14.11 24.55
C GLY A 431 22.18 13.65 23.26
N TRP A 432 21.11 14.35 22.86
CA TRP A 432 20.25 13.93 21.74
C TRP A 432 20.69 14.44 20.37
N GLY A 433 21.88 14.97 20.25
CA GLY A 433 22.46 15.38 18.97
C GLY A 433 21.74 16.54 18.28
N LYS A 434 22.03 16.75 17.01
CA LYS A 434 21.56 17.91 16.22
C LYS A 434 20.03 18.04 16.17
N GLN A 435 19.53 19.25 15.91
CA GLN A 435 18.13 19.72 15.94
C GLN A 435 17.03 18.73 15.47
N ILE A 436 17.34 17.83 14.56
CA ILE A 436 16.38 16.86 14.00
C ILE A 436 16.04 15.73 15.01
N GLY A 437 17.04 15.30 15.77
CA GLY A 437 16.81 14.33 16.86
C GLY A 437 15.97 14.87 17.99
N PHE A 438 16.04 16.16 18.22
CA PHE A 438 15.34 16.81 19.30
C PHE A 438 13.82 16.85 19.12
N ARG A 439 13.30 16.88 17.89
CA ARG A 439 11.86 16.88 17.64
C ARG A 439 11.17 15.63 18.18
N ARG A 440 11.82 14.47 18.07
CA ARG A 440 11.35 13.17 18.57
C ARG A 440 11.02 13.25 20.08
N TYR A 441 11.88 13.95 20.79
CA TYR A 441 11.78 14.10 22.24
C TYR A 441 10.92 15.32 22.65
N ARG A 442 10.61 16.18 21.73
CA ARG A 442 9.76 17.36 21.98
C ARG A 442 8.36 16.96 22.47
N ASN A 443 7.79 15.91 21.89
CA ASN A 443 6.51 15.38 22.31
C ASN A 443 6.61 14.77 23.71
N TYR A 444 7.69 14.02 23.98
CA TYR A 444 7.97 13.53 25.32
C TYR A 444 8.15 14.66 26.35
N LEU A 445 8.92 15.69 26.01
CA LEU A 445 9.11 16.84 26.90
C LEU A 445 7.78 17.55 27.24
N ARG A 446 6.83 17.55 26.29
CA ARG A 446 5.49 18.11 26.50
C ARG A 446 4.61 17.28 27.43
N THR A 447 4.93 16.01 27.64
CA THR A 447 4.22 15.15 28.61
C THR A 447 4.73 15.32 30.03
N ILE A 448 5.77 16.11 30.25
CA ILE A 448 6.30 16.39 31.59
C ILE A 448 5.48 17.50 32.23
N ASP A 449 4.78 17.17 33.28
CA ASP A 449 3.94 18.12 34.02
C ASP A 449 4.76 19.33 34.49
N GLY A 450 4.20 20.52 34.26
CA GLY A 450 4.84 21.79 34.60
C GLY A 450 5.91 22.26 33.62
N LEU A 451 6.29 21.47 32.63
CA LEU A 451 7.23 21.89 31.57
C LEU A 451 6.46 22.50 30.39
N HIS A 452 6.68 23.77 30.13
CA HIS A 452 6.03 24.52 29.06
C HIS A 452 7.04 25.07 28.05
N THR A 453 6.57 25.38 26.85
CA THR A 453 7.39 26.05 25.85
C THR A 453 6.94 27.49 25.65
N THR A 454 7.89 28.41 25.50
CA THR A 454 7.64 29.80 25.16
C THR A 454 8.50 30.24 23.99
N MET A 455 8.02 31.21 23.21
CA MET A 455 8.74 31.75 22.05
C MET A 455 9.28 33.15 22.39
N ILE A 456 10.60 33.33 22.30
CA ILE A 456 11.27 34.64 22.47
C ILE A 456 12.15 34.88 21.26
N ASN A 457 11.96 35.99 20.56
CA ASN A 457 12.75 36.36 19.39
C ASN A 457 12.88 35.24 18.34
N LYS A 458 11.75 34.56 18.03
CA LYS A 458 11.68 33.42 17.10
C LYS A 458 12.45 32.17 17.54
N LYS A 459 12.90 32.09 18.79
CA LYS A 459 13.50 30.89 19.39
C LYS A 459 12.57 30.30 20.41
N GLU A 460 12.50 28.97 20.45
CA GLU A 460 11.71 28.22 21.43
C GLU A 460 12.55 27.94 22.67
N TYR A 461 11.95 28.13 23.83
CA TYR A 461 12.55 27.89 25.13
C TYR A 461 11.64 27.00 25.97
N TYR A 462 12.26 26.14 26.79
CA TYR A 462 11.60 25.36 27.82
C TYR A 462 11.67 26.10 29.14
N VAL A 463 10.52 26.25 29.79
CA VAL A 463 10.37 26.85 31.12
C VAL A 463 9.59 25.90 31.99
N TYR A 464 9.88 25.86 33.27
CA TYR A 464 9.15 25.08 34.24
C TYR A 464 8.35 26.02 35.14
N ASN A 465 7.04 25.85 35.18
CA ASN A 465 6.15 26.52 36.10
C ASN A 465 5.60 25.48 37.09
N GLU A 466 5.84 25.66 38.34
CA GLU A 466 5.13 24.85 39.35
C GLU A 466 3.63 25.10 39.13
N SER A 467 2.89 24.08 38.77
CA SER A 467 1.45 24.16 38.73
C SER A 467 0.97 24.66 40.10
N SER A 468 0.39 25.85 40.11
CA SER A 468 -0.39 26.29 41.27
C SER A 468 -1.49 25.24 41.45
N THR A 469 -1.29 24.31 42.31
CA THR A 469 -2.34 23.52 42.94
C THR A 469 -3.26 24.53 43.66
N THR A 470 -4.20 25.05 42.92
CA THR A 470 -5.36 25.72 43.51
C THR A 470 -6.17 24.64 44.18
N VAL A 471 -6.16 24.68 45.50
CA VAL A 471 -7.05 23.98 46.42
C VAL A 471 -8.51 24.28 46.06
#